data_783b7dfedbd0979451d29a3f93a2e113
#
_entry.id   783b7dfedbd0979451d29a3f93a2e113
#
_cell.length_a   1.000
_cell.length_b   1.000
_cell.length_c   1.000
_cell.angle_alpha   90.00
_cell.angle_beta   90.00
_cell.angle_gamma   90.00
#
_symmetry.space_group_name_H-M   'P 1'
#
loop_
_entity.id
_entity.type
_entity.pdbx_description
1 polymer ?
#
loop_
_entity_poly.entity_id
_entity_poly.type
_entity_poly.pdbx_seq_one_letter_code
_entity_poly.pdbx_strand_id
1 'polypeptide(L)'
;MASRTEGASVIDAAGFTVRRSIRIAAPAEKVWRAVAEPAHVSRWFGRTELEGRGVGATGTMTFGPDDVIPLRVEQIDEPRLISYRWSNDDALGHRPAELDEDTSTVFTFTLEPVDGGTLLTVIETGFDRTSDAAVNMEEHRTGWDLELDKLVALVEAEA
;
A
#
# COMPACT_ATOMS: atom_id res chain seq x y z
N MET A 1 9.63 22.99 -4.98
CA MET A 1 8.86 22.73 -3.77
C MET A 1 9.53 21.64 -2.96
N ALA A 2 10.04 22.00 -1.81
CA ALA A 2 10.72 21.06 -0.92
C ALA A 2 9.81 19.91 -0.48
N SER A 3 8.50 20.15 -0.43
CA SER A 3 7.53 19.18 0.05
C SER A 3 7.53 17.87 -0.72
N ARG A 4 7.82 17.90 -2.03
CA ARG A 4 7.83 16.65 -2.81
C ARG A 4 9.01 15.76 -2.44
N THR A 5 10.17 16.36 -2.13
CA THR A 5 11.33 15.60 -1.67
C THR A 5 11.07 14.94 -0.33
N GLU A 6 10.35 15.64 0.57
CA GLU A 6 10.01 15.11 1.89
C GLU A 6 9.08 13.91 1.81
N GLY A 7 8.28 13.83 0.73
CA GLY A 7 7.33 12.74 0.56
C GLY A 7 7.89 11.51 -0.13
N ALA A 8 9.20 11.42 -0.34
CA ALA A 8 9.78 10.24 -0.99
C ALA A 8 9.83 9.05 -0.03
N SER A 9 9.77 7.85 -0.60
CA SER A 9 9.86 6.61 0.17
C SER A 9 11.27 6.42 0.73
N VAL A 10 11.34 5.86 1.93
CA VAL A 10 12.59 5.62 2.65
C VAL A 10 12.68 4.15 3.04
N ILE A 11 13.85 3.55 2.80
CA ILE A 11 14.16 2.18 3.24
C ILE A 11 14.86 2.25 4.59
N ASP A 12 14.37 1.46 5.56
CA ASP A 12 15.09 1.17 6.79
C ASP A 12 15.61 -0.25 6.65
N ALA A 13 16.87 -0.39 6.24
CA ALA A 13 17.47 -1.70 6.00
C ALA A 13 17.61 -2.52 7.27
N ALA A 14 17.89 -1.87 8.41
CA ALA A 14 18.04 -2.57 9.68
C ALA A 14 16.72 -3.15 10.17
N GLY A 15 15.60 -2.46 9.93
CA GLY A 15 14.27 -2.91 10.33
C GLY A 15 13.51 -3.64 9.24
N PHE A 16 14.08 -3.77 8.06
CA PHE A 16 13.43 -4.41 6.91
C PHE A 16 12.07 -3.78 6.58
N THR A 17 12.04 -2.45 6.51
CA THR A 17 10.81 -1.70 6.22
C THR A 17 11.00 -0.69 5.10
N VAL A 18 9.88 -0.37 4.44
CA VAL A 18 9.80 0.74 3.49
C VAL A 18 8.68 1.65 3.96
N ARG A 19 8.93 2.95 3.95
CA ARG A 19 7.98 3.93 4.49
C ARG A 19 7.88 5.15 3.60
N ARG A 20 6.67 5.69 3.47
CA ARG A 20 6.44 6.98 2.83
C ARG A 20 5.34 7.74 3.56
N SER A 21 5.55 9.04 3.80
CA SER A 21 4.54 9.95 4.35
C SER A 21 4.34 11.10 3.39
N ILE A 22 3.08 11.42 3.07
CA ILE A 22 2.75 12.53 2.18
C ILE A 22 1.53 13.29 2.68
N ARG A 23 1.48 14.59 2.37
CA ARG A 23 0.29 15.41 2.61
C ARG A 23 -0.57 15.39 1.37
N ILE A 24 -1.87 15.20 1.58
CA ILE A 24 -2.86 15.17 0.52
C ILE A 24 -3.87 16.28 0.79
N ALA A 25 -4.12 17.14 -0.20
CA ALA A 25 -5.07 18.24 -0.07
C ALA A 25 -6.49 17.73 -0.32
N ALA A 26 -6.96 16.86 0.57
CA ALA A 26 -8.29 16.28 0.54
C ALA A 26 -8.68 15.83 1.95
N PRO A 27 -9.97 15.80 2.27
CA PRO A 27 -10.43 15.39 3.60
C PRO A 27 -10.14 13.91 3.87
N ALA A 28 -9.93 13.57 5.14
CA ALA A 28 -9.56 12.22 5.56
C ALA A 28 -10.56 11.16 5.10
N GLU A 29 -11.84 11.45 5.11
CA GLU A 29 -12.86 10.50 4.68
C GLU A 29 -12.72 10.12 3.21
N LYS A 30 -12.27 11.06 2.38
CA LYS A 30 -12.05 10.80 0.95
C LYS A 30 -10.82 9.95 0.74
N VAL A 31 -9.74 10.26 1.45
CA VAL A 31 -8.51 9.46 1.42
C VAL A 31 -8.78 8.06 1.96
N TRP A 32 -9.58 7.95 3.02
CA TRP A 32 -9.94 6.66 3.58
C TRP A 32 -10.60 5.75 2.55
N ARG A 33 -11.59 6.26 1.82
CA ARG A 33 -12.24 5.45 0.79
C ARG A 33 -11.24 4.97 -0.27
N ALA A 34 -10.29 5.84 -0.63
CA ALA A 34 -9.30 5.50 -1.65
C ALA A 34 -8.36 4.37 -1.21
N VAL A 35 -8.11 4.19 0.10
CA VAL A 35 -7.22 3.14 0.59
C VAL A 35 -7.97 1.93 1.16
N ALA A 36 -9.27 2.05 1.43
CA ALA A 36 -10.02 1.01 2.13
C ALA A 36 -11.08 0.31 1.27
N GLU A 37 -11.67 0.98 0.30
CA GLU A 37 -12.74 0.40 -0.51
C GLU A 37 -12.18 -0.15 -1.83
N PRO A 38 -12.37 -1.44 -2.09
CA PRO A 38 -11.76 -2.08 -3.28
C PRO A 38 -12.04 -1.36 -4.60
N ALA A 39 -13.26 -0.85 -4.80
CA ALA A 39 -13.57 -0.13 -6.02
C ALA A 39 -12.75 1.14 -6.16
N HIS A 40 -12.46 1.83 -5.07
CA HIS A 40 -11.66 3.05 -5.09
C HIS A 40 -10.15 2.73 -5.15
N VAL A 41 -9.70 1.71 -4.42
CA VAL A 41 -8.31 1.25 -4.49
C VAL A 41 -7.95 0.92 -5.94
N SER A 42 -8.85 0.27 -6.64
CA SER A 42 -8.65 -0.15 -8.04
C SER A 42 -8.47 1.01 -9.01
N ARG A 43 -8.81 2.24 -8.60
CA ARG A 43 -8.70 3.41 -9.46
C ARG A 43 -7.29 4.01 -9.52
N TRP A 44 -6.47 3.72 -8.52
CA TRP A 44 -5.10 4.25 -8.48
C TRP A 44 -4.03 3.17 -8.28
N PHE A 45 -4.39 2.10 -7.60
CA PHE A 45 -3.49 0.97 -7.29
C PHE A 45 -3.80 -0.17 -8.27
N GLY A 46 -3.41 -1.40 -7.93
CA GLY A 46 -3.81 -2.55 -8.71
C GLY A 46 -5.31 -2.83 -8.59
N ARG A 47 -5.86 -3.53 -9.57
CA ARG A 47 -7.27 -3.93 -9.50
C ARG A 47 -7.46 -4.87 -8.31
N THR A 48 -8.29 -4.46 -7.38
CA THR A 48 -8.49 -5.12 -6.11
C THR A 48 -9.84 -5.78 -6.04
N GLU A 49 -9.86 -7.08 -5.77
CA GLU A 49 -11.07 -7.86 -5.60
C GLU A 49 -10.96 -8.61 -4.30
N LEU A 50 -11.94 -8.46 -3.42
CA LEU A 50 -11.96 -9.11 -2.11
C LEU A 50 -13.28 -9.85 -1.92
N GLU A 51 -13.20 -11.04 -1.31
CA GLU A 51 -14.35 -11.78 -0.84
C GLU A 51 -14.53 -11.49 0.65
N GLY A 52 -15.72 -11.06 1.03
CA GLY A 52 -16.00 -10.67 2.39
C GLY A 52 -15.69 -9.20 2.64
N ARG A 53 -15.91 -8.78 3.87
CA ARG A 53 -15.68 -7.43 4.33
C ARG A 53 -14.95 -7.45 5.65
N GLY A 54 -14.16 -6.39 5.89
CA GLY A 54 -13.45 -6.23 7.13
C GLY A 54 -12.22 -7.11 7.24
N VAL A 55 -11.75 -7.26 8.46
CA VAL A 55 -10.55 -8.07 8.74
C VAL A 55 -10.80 -9.50 8.30
N GLY A 56 -9.82 -10.08 7.60
CA GLY A 56 -9.91 -11.44 7.08
C GLY A 56 -10.44 -11.55 5.67
N ALA A 57 -10.95 -10.47 5.08
CA ALA A 57 -11.36 -10.49 3.67
C ALA A 57 -10.15 -10.83 2.80
N THR A 58 -10.32 -11.75 1.86
CA THR A 58 -9.22 -12.25 1.01
C THR A 58 -9.56 -12.08 -0.45
N GLY A 59 -8.53 -11.95 -1.27
CA GLY A 59 -8.70 -11.82 -2.70
C GLY A 59 -7.39 -11.57 -3.40
N THR A 60 -7.41 -10.69 -4.40
CA THR A 60 -6.25 -10.43 -5.24
C THR A 60 -6.12 -8.96 -5.56
N MET A 61 -4.89 -8.56 -5.85
CA MET A 61 -4.57 -7.28 -6.47
C MET A 61 -3.82 -7.57 -7.76
N THR A 62 -4.34 -7.06 -8.88
CA THR A 62 -3.82 -7.37 -10.21
C THR A 62 -3.24 -6.13 -10.85
N PHE A 63 -1.96 -6.20 -11.24
CA PHE A 63 -1.26 -5.08 -11.88
C PHE A 63 -1.11 -5.26 -13.39
N GLY A 64 -1.42 -6.43 -13.91
CA GLY A 64 -1.34 -6.72 -15.34
C GLY A 64 -1.89 -8.10 -15.61
N PRO A 65 -1.96 -8.53 -16.88
CA PRO A 65 -2.62 -9.79 -17.23
C PRO A 65 -2.09 -11.01 -16.47
N ASP A 66 -0.78 -11.01 -16.18
CA ASP A 66 -0.14 -12.14 -15.52
C ASP A 66 0.40 -11.79 -14.14
N ASP A 67 0.06 -10.63 -13.60
CA ASP A 67 0.58 -10.18 -12.31
C ASP A 67 -0.54 -10.09 -11.28
N VAL A 68 -0.93 -11.24 -10.78
CA VAL A 68 -2.03 -11.40 -9.81
C VAL A 68 -1.44 -11.71 -8.45
N ILE A 69 -1.64 -10.81 -7.51
CA ILE A 69 -1.02 -10.89 -6.18
C ILE A 69 -2.08 -11.25 -5.14
N PRO A 70 -1.90 -12.35 -4.38
CA PRO A 70 -2.81 -12.69 -3.28
C PRO A 70 -2.78 -11.61 -2.20
N LEU A 71 -3.96 -11.29 -1.67
CA LEU A 71 -4.16 -10.15 -0.76
C LEU A 71 -5.12 -10.54 0.36
N ARG A 72 -4.87 -10.03 1.57
CA ARG A 72 -5.78 -10.21 2.70
C ARG A 72 -5.78 -8.96 3.58
N VAL A 73 -6.96 -8.58 4.07
CA VAL A 73 -7.08 -7.48 5.02
C VAL A 73 -6.67 -7.98 6.41
N GLU A 74 -5.67 -7.35 7.01
CA GLU A 74 -5.13 -7.78 8.30
C GLU A 74 -5.71 -7.02 9.48
N GLN A 75 -5.92 -5.70 9.30
CA GLN A 75 -6.35 -4.84 10.40
C GLN A 75 -7.13 -3.65 9.86
N ILE A 76 -8.16 -3.23 10.58
CA ILE A 76 -8.91 -2.01 10.25
C ILE A 76 -9.22 -1.25 11.53
N ASP A 77 -8.94 0.05 11.53
CA ASP A 77 -9.41 0.99 12.54
C ASP A 77 -9.89 2.22 11.78
N GLU A 78 -11.14 2.16 11.32
CA GLU A 78 -11.73 3.18 10.47
C GLU A 78 -11.93 4.48 11.24
N PRO A 79 -11.59 5.63 10.70
CA PRO A 79 -11.03 5.91 9.37
C PRO A 79 -9.53 6.21 9.40
N ARG A 80 -8.78 5.62 10.32
CA ARG A 80 -7.40 5.99 10.59
C ARG A 80 -6.36 4.98 10.14
N LEU A 81 -6.71 3.69 10.06
CA LEU A 81 -5.72 2.66 9.79
C LEU A 81 -6.34 1.47 9.05
N ILE A 82 -5.65 0.99 8.02
CA ILE A 82 -5.96 -0.28 7.37
C ILE A 82 -4.65 -0.94 6.95
N SER A 83 -4.54 -2.24 7.23
CA SER A 83 -3.38 -3.05 6.86
C SER A 83 -3.79 -4.16 5.93
N TYR A 84 -2.92 -4.43 4.95
CA TYR A 84 -3.08 -5.54 4.02
C TYR A 84 -1.83 -6.40 4.05
N ARG A 85 -2.04 -7.70 3.92
CA ARG A 85 -0.94 -8.65 3.68
C ARG A 85 -1.00 -9.10 2.23
N TRP A 86 0.13 -9.16 1.57
CA TRP A 86 0.20 -9.65 0.20
C TRP A 86 1.47 -10.46 -0.04
N SER A 87 1.36 -11.42 -0.97
CA SER A 87 2.51 -12.21 -1.42
C SER A 87 3.09 -11.53 -2.66
N ASN A 88 3.85 -10.45 -2.44
CA ASN A 88 4.40 -9.62 -3.50
C ASN A 88 5.93 -9.61 -3.44
N ASP A 89 6.52 -10.77 -3.73
CA ASP A 89 7.96 -10.98 -3.73
C ASP A 89 8.48 -10.86 -5.16
N ASP A 90 8.89 -9.64 -5.54
CA ASP A 90 9.33 -9.37 -6.90
C ASP A 90 10.60 -10.13 -7.26
N ALA A 91 11.49 -10.33 -6.29
CA ALA A 91 12.75 -11.04 -6.53
C ALA A 91 12.55 -12.52 -6.82
N LEU A 92 11.42 -13.09 -6.39
CA LEU A 92 11.12 -14.51 -6.59
C LEU A 92 10.86 -14.85 -8.06
N GLY A 93 10.36 -13.88 -8.82
CA GLY A 93 10.12 -14.05 -10.26
C GLY A 93 8.78 -14.68 -10.63
N HIS A 94 7.97 -15.03 -9.66
CA HIS A 94 6.61 -15.52 -9.90
C HIS A 94 5.73 -15.21 -8.68
N ARG A 95 4.40 -15.25 -8.87
CA ARG A 95 3.44 -15.04 -7.80
C ARG A 95 2.83 -16.37 -7.37
N PRO A 96 2.72 -16.64 -6.07
CA PRO A 96 2.00 -17.83 -5.61
C PRO A 96 0.51 -17.68 -5.89
N ALA A 97 -0.19 -18.80 -6.00
CA ALA A 97 -1.64 -18.80 -6.21
C ALA A 97 -2.38 -18.40 -4.93
N GLU A 98 -1.78 -18.68 -3.78
CA GLU A 98 -2.38 -18.40 -2.48
C GLU A 98 -1.42 -17.61 -1.60
N LEU A 99 -1.98 -16.86 -0.66
CA LEU A 99 -1.19 -16.07 0.28
C LEU A 99 -0.37 -16.99 1.17
N ASP A 100 0.93 -16.72 1.27
CA ASP A 100 1.85 -17.42 2.16
C ASP A 100 2.26 -16.46 3.28
N GLU A 101 1.77 -16.73 4.49
CA GLU A 101 2.04 -15.84 5.63
C GLU A 101 3.51 -15.78 6.01
N ASP A 102 4.28 -16.84 5.71
CA ASP A 102 5.68 -16.91 6.10
C ASP A 102 6.61 -16.09 5.19
N THR A 103 6.17 -15.80 3.97
CA THR A 103 7.01 -15.12 2.97
C THR A 103 6.39 -13.83 2.44
N SER A 104 5.30 -13.38 3.04
CA SER A 104 4.60 -12.17 2.61
C SER A 104 5.00 -10.96 3.43
N THR A 105 4.66 -9.78 2.93
CA THR A 105 4.82 -8.53 3.66
C THR A 105 3.46 -7.95 4.03
N VAL A 106 3.46 -7.02 4.98
CA VAL A 106 2.26 -6.29 5.37
C VAL A 106 2.49 -4.82 5.12
N PHE A 107 1.56 -4.17 4.43
CA PHE A 107 1.60 -2.72 4.30
C PHE A 107 0.40 -2.10 5.00
N THR A 108 0.68 -1.02 5.73
CA THR A 108 -0.30 -0.35 6.57
C THR A 108 -0.41 1.11 6.15
N PHE A 109 -1.64 1.53 5.88
CA PHE A 109 -1.95 2.94 5.66
C PHE A 109 -2.46 3.53 6.96
N THR A 110 -1.89 4.67 7.38
CA THR A 110 -2.43 5.45 8.48
C THR A 110 -2.77 6.85 7.98
N LEU A 111 -3.88 7.38 8.46
CA LEU A 111 -4.39 8.68 8.07
C LEU A 111 -4.51 9.57 9.29
N GLU A 112 -4.00 10.79 9.16
CA GLU A 112 -4.09 11.79 10.20
C GLU A 112 -4.61 13.10 9.60
N PRO A 113 -5.76 13.62 10.08
CA PRO A 113 -6.21 14.94 9.63
C PRO A 113 -5.19 16.00 10.01
N VAL A 114 -4.85 16.85 9.05
CA VAL A 114 -3.92 17.97 9.28
C VAL A 114 -4.51 19.22 8.64
N ASP A 115 -3.90 20.37 8.90
CA ASP A 115 -4.34 21.62 8.29
C ASP A 115 -4.27 21.51 6.77
N GLY A 116 -5.41 21.73 6.12
CA GLY A 116 -5.50 21.72 4.67
C GLY A 116 -5.64 20.34 4.04
N GLY A 117 -5.77 19.28 4.85
CA GLY A 117 -5.96 17.96 4.27
C GLY A 117 -5.67 16.79 5.18
N THR A 118 -4.93 15.82 4.66
CA THR A 118 -4.66 14.56 5.35
C THR A 118 -3.18 14.21 5.20
N LEU A 119 -2.57 13.76 6.28
CA LEU A 119 -1.25 13.14 6.25
C LEU A 119 -1.46 11.64 6.10
N LEU A 120 -1.00 11.08 4.99
CA LEU A 120 -1.06 9.65 4.73
C LEU A 120 0.33 9.05 4.88
N THR A 121 0.43 7.98 5.64
CA THR A 121 1.67 7.22 5.78
C THR A 121 1.44 5.78 5.37
N VAL A 122 2.31 5.23 4.54
CA VAL A 122 2.37 3.79 4.29
C VAL A 122 3.66 3.26 4.92
N ILE A 123 3.55 2.13 5.62
CA ILE A 123 4.70 1.40 6.13
C ILE A 123 4.54 -0.05 5.70
N GLU A 124 5.52 -0.57 4.98
CA GLU A 124 5.52 -1.99 4.62
C GLU A 124 6.62 -2.70 5.40
N THR A 125 6.27 -3.82 6.02
CA THR A 125 7.15 -4.58 6.91
C THR A 125 7.21 -6.04 6.49
N GLY A 126 8.23 -6.75 6.99
CA GLY A 126 8.36 -8.19 6.76
C GLY A 126 9.27 -8.57 5.61
N PHE A 127 10.05 -7.63 5.08
CA PHE A 127 10.94 -7.93 3.95
C PHE A 127 12.01 -8.97 4.27
N ASP A 128 12.34 -9.13 5.55
CA ASP A 128 13.30 -10.16 5.99
C ASP A 128 12.84 -11.58 5.68
N ARG A 129 11.54 -11.75 5.42
CA ARG A 129 10.95 -13.07 5.12
C ARG A 129 10.88 -13.35 3.62
N THR A 130 11.15 -12.35 2.80
CA THR A 130 11.08 -12.51 1.33
C THR A 130 12.36 -13.13 0.78
N SER A 131 12.33 -13.52 -0.49
CA SER A 131 13.44 -14.23 -1.13
C SER A 131 14.70 -13.38 -1.22
N ASP A 132 14.57 -12.05 -1.33
CA ASP A 132 15.69 -11.12 -1.36
C ASP A 132 15.25 -9.79 -0.80
N ALA A 133 15.54 -9.56 0.47
CA ALA A 133 15.05 -8.37 1.18
C ALA A 133 15.51 -7.08 0.52
N ALA A 134 16.79 -6.99 0.14
CA ALA A 134 17.33 -5.76 -0.43
C ALA A 134 16.69 -5.43 -1.78
N VAL A 135 16.54 -6.40 -2.65
CA VAL A 135 15.93 -6.22 -3.96
C VAL A 135 14.46 -5.82 -3.79
N ASN A 136 13.72 -6.53 -2.94
CA ASN A 136 12.31 -6.26 -2.75
C ASN A 136 12.05 -4.90 -2.11
N MET A 137 12.87 -4.50 -1.14
CA MET A 137 12.73 -3.18 -0.54
C MET A 137 12.94 -2.07 -1.57
N GLU A 138 13.93 -2.21 -2.46
CA GLU A 138 14.18 -1.22 -3.50
C GLU A 138 13.04 -1.18 -4.52
N GLU A 139 12.54 -2.34 -4.94
CA GLU A 139 11.42 -2.41 -5.87
C GLU A 139 10.15 -1.80 -5.26
N HIS A 140 9.87 -2.10 -4.01
CA HIS A 140 8.68 -1.58 -3.33
C HIS A 140 8.83 -0.09 -3.01
N ARG A 141 10.04 0.38 -2.70
CA ARG A 141 10.29 1.81 -2.52
C ARG A 141 9.90 2.59 -3.77
N THR A 142 10.37 2.12 -4.92
CA THR A 142 10.03 2.72 -6.21
C THR A 142 8.52 2.63 -6.46
N GLY A 143 7.93 1.48 -6.15
CA GLY A 143 6.51 1.26 -6.31
C GLY A 143 5.66 2.20 -5.47
N TRP A 144 6.01 2.39 -4.20
CA TRP A 144 5.25 3.30 -3.34
C TRP A 144 5.35 4.75 -3.81
N ASP A 145 6.50 5.18 -4.33
CA ASP A 145 6.62 6.52 -4.90
C ASP A 145 5.67 6.69 -6.08
N LEU A 146 5.65 5.73 -6.98
CA LEU A 146 4.81 5.77 -8.18
C LEU A 146 3.32 5.68 -7.83
N GLU A 147 2.95 4.70 -7.02
CA GLU A 147 1.53 4.43 -6.75
C GLU A 147 0.89 5.52 -5.91
N LEU A 148 1.56 5.99 -4.88
CA LEU A 148 1.00 7.04 -4.04
C LEU A 148 0.90 8.37 -4.76
N ASP A 149 1.78 8.65 -5.72
CA ASP A 149 1.64 9.84 -6.56
C ASP A 149 0.34 9.78 -7.38
N LYS A 150 -0.04 8.59 -7.85
CA LYS A 150 -1.31 8.40 -8.55
C LYS A 150 -2.49 8.60 -7.61
N LEU A 151 -2.39 8.12 -6.38
CA LEU A 151 -3.43 8.33 -5.37
C LEU A 151 -3.66 9.82 -5.13
N VAL A 152 -2.58 10.56 -4.91
CA VAL A 152 -2.67 12.00 -4.65
C VAL A 152 -3.34 12.72 -5.82
N ALA A 153 -2.91 12.42 -7.05
CA ALA A 153 -3.49 13.04 -8.24
C ALA A 153 -4.99 12.75 -8.35
N LEU A 154 -5.40 11.52 -8.08
CA LEU A 154 -6.81 11.12 -8.16
C LEU A 154 -7.65 11.83 -7.11
N VAL A 155 -7.22 11.77 -5.86
CA VAL A 155 -8.01 12.28 -4.74
C VAL A 155 -8.09 13.81 -4.78
N GLU A 156 -6.99 14.48 -5.11
CA GLU A 156 -6.97 15.95 -5.17
C GLU A 156 -7.78 16.48 -6.34
N ALA A 157 -7.84 15.75 -7.44
CA ALA A 157 -8.65 16.14 -8.60
C ALA A 157 -10.15 16.10 -8.28
N GLU A 158 -10.56 15.26 -7.34
CA GLU A 158 -11.96 15.08 -6.95
C GLU A 158 -12.36 15.92 -5.74
N ALA A 159 -11.41 16.63 -5.15
CA ALA A 159 -11.63 17.39 -3.92
C ALA A 159 -12.43 18.69 -4.13
#